data_f3fca0479adb97cc463a4a36d05e8e43
#
_entry.id   f3fca0479adb97cc463a4a36d05e8e43
#
_cell.length_a   1.000
_cell.length_b   1.000
_cell.length_c   1.000
_cell.angle_alpha   90.00
_cell.angle_beta   90.00
_cell.angle_gamma   90.00
#
_symmetry.space_group_name_H-M   'P 1'
#
loop_
_entity.id
_entity.type
_entity.pdbx_description
1 polymer ?
#
loop_
_entity_poly.entity_id
_entity_poly.type
_entity_poly.pdbx_seq_one_letter_code
_entity_poly.pdbx_strand_id
1 'polypeptide(L)'
;MMAILATLSLPAQALEKPEYSVLYEDGKFEYRLYQPYIVAETEMVGMDDSSDAANEGFRRLFDYISGANSAESKVAMTAPVQQSRIDSSEKIAMTAPVQQFETETGWRVGFMLPSKYSRENAPVPSDERVYLRLIPARTMAVMRYSGRWTERNLQKQQARLLQRVEADGLTIQSSLESAFYNPPFMPPFMRRNEIMAEVQGLPESLNNALSTTSSR
;
A
#
# COMPACT_ATOMS: atom_id res chain seq x y z
N MET A 1 14.71 47.65 -19.42
CA MET A 1 15.22 46.35 -18.94
C MET A 1 14.12 45.58 -18.25
N MET A 2 13.54 44.60 -18.92
CA MET A 2 12.48 43.75 -18.37
C MET A 2 13.13 42.50 -17.82
N ALA A 3 13.05 42.28 -16.51
CA ALA A 3 13.55 41.07 -15.87
C ALA A 3 12.51 39.96 -16.04
N ILE A 4 12.88 38.92 -16.77
CA ILE A 4 12.07 37.69 -16.91
C ILE A 4 12.31 36.86 -15.65
N LEU A 5 11.33 36.78 -14.75
CA LEU A 5 11.33 35.82 -13.63
C LEU A 5 11.01 34.43 -14.22
N ALA A 6 12.05 33.61 -14.37
CA ALA A 6 11.87 32.20 -14.67
C ALA A 6 11.40 31.49 -13.41
N THR A 7 10.11 31.13 -13.36
CA THR A 7 9.57 30.25 -12.32
C THR A 7 10.08 28.82 -12.59
N LEU A 8 11.03 28.35 -11.83
CA LEU A 8 11.40 26.94 -11.79
C LEU A 8 10.25 26.16 -11.16
N SER A 9 9.40 25.57 -11.99
CA SER A 9 8.46 24.55 -11.56
C SER A 9 9.26 23.27 -11.30
N LEU A 10 9.54 22.96 -10.03
CA LEU A 10 10.00 21.63 -9.64
C LEU A 10 8.85 20.65 -9.94
N PRO A 11 9.07 19.57 -10.70
CA PRO A 11 8.04 18.56 -10.89
C PRO A 11 7.69 17.97 -9.51
N ALA A 12 6.43 18.09 -9.11
CA ALA A 12 5.90 17.37 -7.97
C ALA A 12 6.00 15.88 -8.31
N GLN A 13 6.98 15.20 -7.72
CA GLN A 13 7.17 13.77 -7.92
C GLN A 13 5.97 13.05 -7.30
N ALA A 14 5.10 12.51 -8.16
CA ALA A 14 3.96 11.74 -7.70
C ALA A 14 4.47 10.52 -6.93
N LEU A 15 3.90 10.28 -5.74
CA LEU A 15 4.23 9.09 -4.95
C LEU A 15 3.92 7.83 -5.75
N GLU A 16 4.85 6.90 -5.78
CA GLU A 16 4.68 5.61 -6.43
C GLU A 16 3.52 4.82 -5.75
N LYS A 17 2.79 4.05 -6.54
CA LYS A 17 1.65 3.25 -6.10
C LYS A 17 1.79 1.84 -6.62
N PRO A 18 1.16 0.83 -5.97
CA PRO A 18 1.11 -0.51 -6.51
C PRO A 18 0.50 -0.50 -7.91
N GLU A 19 1.12 -1.23 -8.83
CA GLU A 19 0.59 -1.40 -10.17
C GLU A 19 -0.65 -2.29 -10.14
N TYR A 20 -1.70 -1.88 -10.85
CA TYR A 20 -2.91 -2.67 -11.02
C TYR A 20 -3.58 -2.40 -12.36
N SER A 21 -4.34 -3.38 -12.82
CA SER A 21 -5.27 -3.24 -13.93
C SER A 21 -6.69 -3.17 -13.39
N VAL A 22 -7.50 -2.23 -13.89
CA VAL A 22 -8.93 -2.17 -13.58
C VAL A 22 -9.64 -3.19 -14.46
N LEU A 23 -10.25 -4.18 -13.82
CA LEU A 23 -11.01 -5.23 -14.47
C LEU A 23 -12.47 -4.83 -14.69
N TYR A 24 -13.00 -4.02 -13.77
CA TYR A 24 -14.35 -3.47 -13.80
C TYR A 24 -14.43 -2.20 -12.98
N GLU A 25 -15.23 -1.22 -13.40
CA GLU A 25 -15.49 0.04 -12.69
C GLU A 25 -16.97 0.37 -12.73
N ASP A 26 -17.51 0.77 -11.55
CA ASP A 26 -18.86 1.30 -11.40
C ASP A 26 -18.80 2.46 -10.38
N GLY A 27 -18.65 3.68 -10.89
CA GLY A 27 -18.54 4.89 -10.10
C GLY A 27 -17.35 4.92 -9.16
N LYS A 28 -17.55 4.61 -7.88
CA LYS A 28 -16.49 4.56 -6.86
C LYS A 28 -16.04 3.14 -6.50
N PHE A 29 -16.66 2.17 -7.11
CA PHE A 29 -16.36 0.75 -6.91
C PHE A 29 -15.56 0.22 -8.09
N GLU A 30 -14.53 -0.58 -7.82
CA GLU A 30 -13.68 -1.21 -8.84
C GLU A 30 -13.33 -2.65 -8.42
N TYR A 31 -13.21 -3.55 -9.42
CA TYR A 31 -12.42 -4.77 -9.31
C TYR A 31 -11.07 -4.52 -9.96
N ARG A 32 -9.99 -4.78 -9.22
CA ARG A 32 -8.60 -4.55 -9.67
C ARG A 32 -7.78 -5.81 -9.53
N LEU A 33 -6.95 -6.09 -10.53
CA LEU A 33 -5.87 -7.06 -10.43
C LEU A 33 -4.57 -6.32 -10.11
N TYR A 34 -4.08 -6.49 -8.88
CA TYR A 34 -2.80 -5.95 -8.45
C TYR A 34 -1.66 -6.85 -8.87
N GLN A 35 -0.57 -6.24 -9.35
CA GLN A 35 0.69 -6.95 -9.58
C GLN A 35 1.40 -7.24 -8.25
N PRO A 36 2.33 -8.22 -8.20
CA PRO A 36 3.10 -8.47 -6.99
C PRO A 36 3.91 -7.25 -6.56
N TYR A 37 4.00 -6.99 -5.26
CA TYR A 37 4.82 -5.92 -4.69
C TYR A 37 5.34 -6.30 -3.30
N ILE A 38 6.42 -5.62 -2.87
CA ILE A 38 6.96 -5.77 -1.52
C ILE A 38 6.34 -4.72 -0.61
N VAL A 39 6.00 -5.13 0.60
CA VAL A 39 5.51 -4.25 1.67
C VAL A 39 6.40 -4.41 2.90
N ALA A 40 6.76 -3.29 3.52
CA ALA A 40 7.29 -3.26 4.87
C ALA A 40 6.12 -3.13 5.83
N GLU A 41 6.02 -4.04 6.80
CA GLU A 41 4.90 -4.12 7.74
C GLU A 41 5.36 -4.14 9.18
N THR A 42 4.50 -3.68 10.07
CA THR A 42 4.68 -3.78 11.52
C THR A 42 3.33 -4.03 12.19
N GLU A 43 3.33 -4.82 13.26
CA GLU A 43 2.13 -5.17 14.03
C GLU A 43 2.06 -4.41 15.36
N MET A 44 0.84 -3.96 15.69
CA MET A 44 0.50 -3.26 16.92
C MET A 44 -0.38 -4.18 17.76
N VAL A 45 0.24 -5.13 18.45
CA VAL A 45 -0.47 -6.09 19.33
C VAL A 45 -1.00 -5.39 20.57
N GLY A 46 -2.27 -5.65 20.92
CA GLY A 46 -2.90 -5.11 22.11
C GLY A 46 -3.28 -3.63 22.04
N MET A 47 -3.30 -3.04 20.84
CA MET A 47 -3.83 -1.71 20.59
C MET A 47 -5.25 -1.80 20.05
N ASP A 48 -6.21 -1.24 20.79
CA ASP A 48 -7.63 -1.26 20.38
C ASP A 48 -7.98 -0.04 19.49
N ASP A 49 -7.30 1.11 19.71
CA ASP A 49 -7.55 2.32 18.93
C ASP A 49 -6.79 2.30 17.60
N SER A 50 -7.55 2.38 16.50
CA SER A 50 -7.02 2.35 15.15
C SER A 50 -6.12 3.54 14.81
N SER A 51 -6.37 4.72 15.41
CA SER A 51 -5.59 5.93 15.16
C SER A 51 -4.23 5.86 15.87
N ASP A 52 -4.20 5.37 17.10
CA ASP A 52 -2.97 5.22 17.87
C ASP A 52 -2.09 4.13 17.23
N ALA A 53 -2.68 3.02 16.81
CA ALA A 53 -1.99 1.97 16.08
C ALA A 53 -1.42 2.49 14.74
N ALA A 54 -2.20 3.28 13.98
CA ALA A 54 -1.74 3.88 12.73
C ALA A 54 -0.56 4.83 12.95
N ASN A 55 -0.61 5.68 13.99
CA ASN A 55 0.46 6.64 14.29
C ASN A 55 1.76 5.93 14.70
N GLU A 56 1.69 4.96 15.58
CA GLU A 56 2.86 4.19 16.02
C GLU A 56 3.45 3.36 14.87
N GLY A 57 2.59 2.67 14.12
CA GLY A 57 3.01 1.90 12.95
C GLY A 57 3.66 2.77 11.88
N PHE A 58 3.06 3.94 11.60
CA PHE A 58 3.63 4.91 10.68
C PHE A 58 5.02 5.36 11.13
N ARG A 59 5.21 5.67 12.41
CA ARG A 59 6.50 6.12 12.95
C ARG A 59 7.59 5.06 12.74
N ARG A 60 7.33 3.79 13.08
CA ARG A 60 8.29 2.68 12.88
C ARG A 60 8.66 2.49 11.42
N LEU A 61 7.67 2.50 10.54
CA LEU A 61 7.90 2.33 9.09
C LEU A 61 8.58 3.55 8.48
N PHE A 62 8.30 4.76 9.00
CA PHE A 62 8.98 5.97 8.58
C PHE A 62 10.47 5.96 8.98
N ASP A 63 10.80 5.49 10.19
CA ASP A 63 12.19 5.30 10.63
C ASP A 63 12.92 4.32 9.68
N TYR A 64 12.29 3.20 9.34
CA TYR A 64 12.82 2.24 8.37
C TYR A 64 13.15 2.87 7.02
N ILE A 65 12.22 3.57 6.38
CA ILE A 65 12.46 4.20 5.07
C ILE A 65 13.42 5.39 5.15
N SER A 66 13.56 6.00 6.32
CA SER A 66 14.47 7.13 6.58
C SER A 66 15.91 6.71 6.83
N GLY A 67 16.19 5.41 6.91
CA GLY A 67 17.56 4.88 7.04
C GLY A 67 17.79 3.98 8.24
N ALA A 68 16.77 3.67 9.07
CA ALA A 68 16.87 2.63 10.09
C ALA A 68 16.84 1.23 9.45
N ASN A 69 17.80 0.97 8.56
CA ASN A 69 17.92 -0.26 7.78
C ASN A 69 19.37 -0.53 7.39
N SER A 70 19.64 -1.74 6.89
CA SER A 70 20.92 -2.11 6.29
C SER A 70 20.69 -2.62 4.86
N ALA A 71 21.37 -2.01 3.88
CA ALA A 71 21.37 -2.51 2.52
C ALA A 71 22.14 -3.84 2.48
N GLU A 72 21.52 -4.93 2.04
CA GLU A 72 22.24 -6.15 1.70
C GLU A 72 23.05 -5.93 0.41
N SER A 73 24.29 -5.46 0.54
CA SER A 73 25.22 -5.61 -0.57
C SER A 73 25.62 -7.09 -0.65
N LYS A 74 25.08 -7.84 -1.60
CA LYS A 74 25.64 -9.13 -1.99
C LYS A 74 27.04 -8.87 -2.55
N VAL A 75 28.03 -8.88 -1.67
CA VAL A 75 29.43 -8.95 -2.08
C VAL A 75 29.64 -10.40 -2.58
N ALA A 76 29.73 -10.56 -3.90
CA ALA A 76 30.35 -11.77 -4.45
C ALA A 76 31.73 -11.89 -3.81
N MET A 77 31.96 -12.97 -3.05
CA MET A 77 33.27 -13.23 -2.44
C MET A 77 34.31 -13.42 -3.54
N THR A 78 35.03 -12.36 -3.86
CA THR A 78 36.31 -12.44 -4.56
C THR A 78 37.39 -11.93 -3.60
N ALA A 79 38.35 -12.77 -3.28
CA ALA A 79 39.50 -12.39 -2.48
C ALA A 79 40.36 -11.34 -3.23
N PRO A 80 40.96 -10.31 -2.56
CA PRO A 80 41.28 -10.22 -1.14
C PRO A 80 40.29 -9.39 -0.32
N VAL A 81 40.17 -9.71 0.97
CA VAL A 81 39.34 -9.03 1.95
C VAL A 81 39.83 -7.59 2.13
N GLN A 82 39.17 -6.62 1.49
CA GLN A 82 39.28 -5.21 1.87
C GLN A 82 38.17 -4.94 2.89
N GLN A 83 38.56 -4.68 4.12
CA GLN A 83 37.71 -4.27 5.20
C GLN A 83 37.37 -2.79 4.99
N SER A 84 36.30 -2.47 4.26
CA SER A 84 35.69 -1.15 4.27
C SER A 84 34.45 -1.20 5.18
N ARG A 85 34.38 -0.26 6.14
CA ARG A 85 33.15 0.01 6.89
C ARG A 85 32.09 0.43 5.88
N ILE A 86 31.11 -0.42 5.67
CA ILE A 86 29.92 -0.07 4.90
C ILE A 86 28.87 0.35 5.92
N ASP A 87 28.81 1.65 6.23
CA ASP A 87 27.62 2.27 6.82
C ASP A 87 26.58 2.37 5.69
N SER A 88 25.94 1.25 5.39
CA SER A 88 25.00 1.15 4.28
C SER A 88 23.56 1.25 4.76
N SER A 89 23.21 2.39 5.37
CA SER A 89 21.82 2.74 5.49
C SER A 89 21.33 3.41 4.21
N GLU A 90 20.15 3.05 3.73
CA GLU A 90 19.56 3.60 2.50
C GLU A 90 18.27 4.36 2.80
N LYS A 91 18.13 5.57 2.24
CA LYS A 91 16.85 6.27 2.24
C LYS A 91 15.96 5.73 1.14
N ILE A 92 14.84 5.16 1.55
CA ILE A 92 13.82 4.61 0.66
C ILE A 92 12.81 5.71 0.35
N ALA A 93 12.47 5.91 -0.93
CA ALA A 93 11.46 6.88 -1.32
C ALA A 93 10.09 6.49 -0.72
N MET A 94 9.38 7.49 -0.17
CA MET A 94 8.02 7.26 0.34
C MET A 94 7.09 6.92 -0.82
N THR A 95 6.21 5.95 -0.58
CA THR A 95 5.18 5.52 -1.53
C THR A 95 3.78 5.78 -0.96
N ALA A 96 2.75 5.56 -1.74
CA ALA A 96 1.36 5.61 -1.31
C ALA A 96 0.59 4.39 -1.88
N PRO A 97 -0.39 3.87 -1.20
CA PRO A 97 -0.95 4.32 0.07
C PRO A 97 -0.22 3.77 1.30
N VAL A 98 -0.53 4.34 2.48
CA VAL A 98 -0.34 3.66 3.77
C VAL A 98 -1.47 2.65 3.92
N GLN A 99 -1.14 1.40 4.17
CA GLN A 99 -2.09 0.31 4.37
C GLN A 99 -2.28 0.04 5.86
N GLN A 100 -3.51 -0.21 6.26
CA GLN A 100 -3.87 -0.58 7.64
C GLN A 100 -4.87 -1.73 7.61
N PHE A 101 -4.62 -2.73 8.45
CA PHE A 101 -5.42 -3.95 8.58
C PHE A 101 -5.74 -4.18 10.05
N GLU A 102 -6.97 -4.57 10.33
CA GLU A 102 -7.33 -5.14 11.62
C GLU A 102 -6.91 -6.62 11.65
N THR A 103 -6.32 -7.05 12.76
CA THR A 103 -5.93 -8.44 13.01
C THR A 103 -6.64 -8.95 14.26
N GLU A 104 -6.61 -10.25 14.54
CA GLU A 104 -7.22 -10.82 15.74
C GLU A 104 -6.63 -10.27 17.05
N THR A 105 -5.41 -9.76 17.01
CA THR A 105 -4.65 -9.29 18.19
C THR A 105 -4.38 -7.79 18.21
N GLY A 106 -4.91 -7.03 17.24
CA GLY A 106 -4.67 -5.59 17.12
C GLY A 106 -4.64 -5.12 15.67
N TRP A 107 -3.63 -4.37 15.28
CA TRP A 107 -3.54 -3.75 13.97
C TRP A 107 -2.23 -4.06 13.27
N ARG A 108 -2.25 -4.07 11.94
CA ARG A 108 -1.07 -4.10 11.09
C ARG A 108 -1.04 -2.85 10.21
N VAL A 109 0.12 -2.22 10.13
CA VAL A 109 0.37 -1.06 9.27
C VAL A 109 1.44 -1.43 8.25
N GLY A 110 1.27 -1.04 6.99
CA GLY A 110 2.19 -1.37 5.91
C GLY A 110 2.49 -0.19 4.98
N PHE A 111 3.75 -0.13 4.54
CA PHE A 111 4.19 0.74 3.45
C PHE A 111 4.63 -0.13 2.27
N MET A 112 4.04 0.08 1.10
CA MET A 112 4.60 -0.49 -0.12
C MET A 112 6.02 0.03 -0.33
N LEU A 113 6.94 -0.82 -0.74
CA LEU A 113 8.26 -0.36 -1.19
C LEU A 113 8.20 0.03 -2.68
N PRO A 114 9.06 0.98 -3.13
CA PRO A 114 9.21 1.26 -4.55
C PRO A 114 9.47 0.00 -5.38
N SER A 115 8.99 -0.01 -6.62
CA SER A 115 9.04 -1.17 -7.53
C SER A 115 10.47 -1.66 -7.84
N LYS A 116 11.48 -0.82 -7.61
CA LYS A 116 12.90 -1.21 -7.74
C LYS A 116 13.35 -2.26 -6.72
N TYR A 117 12.58 -2.45 -5.62
CA TYR A 117 12.91 -3.41 -4.58
C TYR A 117 12.22 -4.76 -4.80
N SER A 118 13.01 -5.79 -4.63
CA SER A 118 12.57 -7.18 -4.53
C SER A 118 12.90 -7.73 -3.14
N ARG A 119 12.50 -8.95 -2.85
CA ARG A 119 12.83 -9.60 -1.57
C ARG A 119 14.35 -9.76 -1.36
N GLU A 120 15.11 -9.85 -2.46
CA GLU A 120 16.55 -10.10 -2.46
C GLU A 120 17.37 -8.82 -2.28
N ASN A 121 16.83 -7.65 -2.64
CA ASN A 121 17.58 -6.39 -2.64
C ASN A 121 16.97 -5.29 -1.74
N ALA A 122 15.81 -5.53 -1.13
CA ALA A 122 15.24 -4.57 -0.18
C ALA A 122 16.12 -4.47 1.07
N PRO A 123 16.42 -3.24 1.55
CA PRO A 123 17.19 -3.04 2.77
C PRO A 123 16.57 -3.77 3.97
N VAL A 124 17.39 -4.45 4.77
CA VAL A 124 16.92 -5.17 5.95
C VAL A 124 16.55 -4.18 7.07
N PRO A 125 15.34 -4.22 7.65
CA PRO A 125 14.98 -3.36 8.76
C PRO A 125 15.90 -3.57 9.97
N SER A 126 16.30 -2.48 10.65
CA SER A 126 17.07 -2.56 11.91
C SER A 126 16.18 -2.82 13.12
N ASP A 127 14.88 -2.52 13.04
CA ASP A 127 13.87 -2.83 14.05
C ASP A 127 13.24 -4.18 13.73
N GLU A 128 13.43 -5.17 14.63
CA GLU A 128 12.89 -6.53 14.48
C GLU A 128 11.35 -6.59 14.40
N ARG A 129 10.67 -5.51 14.81
CA ARG A 129 9.21 -5.39 14.69
C ARG A 129 8.75 -4.98 13.29
N VAL A 130 9.69 -4.59 12.42
CA VAL A 130 9.44 -4.27 11.00
C VAL A 130 9.91 -5.45 10.17
N TYR A 131 9.06 -5.97 9.31
CA TYR A 131 9.39 -7.09 8.44
C TYR A 131 8.93 -6.85 7.00
N LEU A 132 9.58 -7.53 6.06
CA LEU A 132 9.29 -7.41 4.64
C LEU A 132 8.45 -8.61 4.19
N ARG A 133 7.37 -8.34 3.46
CA ARG A 133 6.49 -9.36 2.91
C ARG A 133 6.25 -9.14 1.41
N LEU A 134 6.37 -10.20 0.62
CA LEU A 134 5.90 -10.22 -0.76
C LEU A 134 4.38 -10.40 -0.77
N ILE A 135 3.68 -9.46 -1.36
CA ILE A 135 2.26 -9.58 -1.68
C ILE A 135 2.17 -10.15 -3.10
N PRO A 136 1.57 -11.33 -3.28
CA PRO A 136 1.39 -11.91 -4.62
C PRO A 136 0.36 -11.11 -5.43
N ALA A 137 0.29 -11.40 -6.73
CA ALA A 137 -0.81 -10.88 -7.54
C ALA A 137 -2.15 -11.34 -6.97
N ARG A 138 -3.10 -10.39 -6.84
CA ARG A 138 -4.41 -10.67 -6.23
C ARG A 138 -5.50 -9.78 -6.79
N THR A 139 -6.72 -10.32 -6.86
CA THR A 139 -7.89 -9.56 -7.27
C THR A 139 -8.52 -8.90 -6.06
N MET A 140 -8.72 -7.60 -6.13
CA MET A 140 -9.28 -6.80 -5.05
C MET A 140 -10.57 -6.13 -5.47
N ALA A 141 -11.60 -6.25 -4.62
CA ALA A 141 -12.75 -5.35 -4.64
C ALA A 141 -12.37 -4.08 -3.90
N VAL A 142 -12.58 -2.93 -4.52
CA VAL A 142 -12.12 -1.63 -4.01
C VAL A 142 -13.25 -0.62 -4.02
N MET A 143 -13.49 0.05 -2.87
CA MET A 143 -14.43 1.15 -2.72
C MET A 143 -13.66 2.44 -2.42
N ARG A 144 -13.68 3.39 -3.35
CA ARG A 144 -13.08 4.73 -3.14
C ARG A 144 -14.04 5.64 -2.36
N TYR A 145 -13.51 6.38 -1.40
CA TYR A 145 -14.28 7.36 -0.64
C TYR A 145 -13.44 8.57 -0.22
N SER A 146 -14.11 9.63 0.23
CA SER A 146 -13.50 10.81 0.85
C SER A 146 -14.03 11.00 2.26
N GLY A 147 -13.41 11.90 3.00
CA GLY A 147 -13.86 12.26 4.34
C GLY A 147 -12.82 12.05 5.43
N ARG A 148 -13.26 12.20 6.68
CA ARG A 148 -12.42 12.03 7.86
C ARG A 148 -12.15 10.54 8.12
N TRP A 149 -10.99 10.26 8.69
CA TRP A 149 -10.58 8.93 9.15
C TRP A 149 -11.19 8.62 10.53
N THR A 150 -12.51 8.58 10.60
CA THR A 150 -13.24 8.23 11.82
C THR A 150 -13.76 6.82 11.70
N GLU A 151 -13.82 6.10 12.81
CA GLU A 151 -14.35 4.75 12.90
C GLU A 151 -15.73 4.64 12.24
N ARG A 152 -16.64 5.57 12.54
CA ARG A 152 -17.97 5.61 11.92
C ARG A 152 -17.94 5.69 10.39
N ASN A 153 -17.01 6.50 9.82
CA ASN A 153 -16.90 6.61 8.36
C ASN A 153 -16.30 5.34 7.76
N LEU A 154 -15.29 4.79 8.43
CA LEU A 154 -14.65 3.54 8.06
C LEU A 154 -15.68 2.40 7.99
N GLN A 155 -16.39 2.13 9.08
CA GLN A 155 -17.43 1.09 9.17
C GLN A 155 -18.52 1.25 8.11
N LYS A 156 -18.94 2.50 7.86
CA LYS A 156 -19.92 2.78 6.79
C LYS A 156 -19.41 2.36 5.41
N GLN A 157 -18.14 2.61 5.09
CA GLN A 157 -17.58 2.25 3.79
C GLN A 157 -17.27 0.75 3.69
N GLN A 158 -16.85 0.14 4.79
CA GLN A 158 -16.70 -1.32 4.89
C GLN A 158 -18.03 -2.03 4.61
N ALA A 159 -19.13 -1.61 5.28
CA ALA A 159 -20.44 -2.18 5.04
C ALA A 159 -20.90 -2.07 3.57
N ARG A 160 -20.58 -0.94 2.91
CA ARG A 160 -20.90 -0.75 1.48
C ARG A 160 -20.13 -1.69 0.58
N LEU A 161 -18.83 -1.88 0.86
CA LEU A 161 -18.00 -2.81 0.11
C LEU A 161 -18.51 -4.23 0.27
N LEU A 162 -18.78 -4.66 1.52
CA LEU A 162 -19.30 -5.99 1.84
C LEU A 162 -20.60 -6.26 1.11
N GLN A 163 -21.56 -5.34 1.20
CA GLN A 163 -22.86 -5.44 0.54
C GLN A 163 -22.72 -5.57 -0.98
N ARG A 164 -21.76 -4.83 -1.60
CA ARG A 164 -21.53 -4.91 -3.04
C ARG A 164 -20.94 -6.24 -3.44
N VAL A 165 -19.91 -6.72 -2.75
CA VAL A 165 -19.26 -8.02 -3.02
C VAL A 165 -20.25 -9.18 -2.87
N GLU A 166 -21.10 -9.14 -1.83
CA GLU A 166 -22.16 -10.12 -1.62
C GLU A 166 -23.20 -10.09 -2.75
N ALA A 167 -23.66 -8.90 -3.16
CA ALA A 167 -24.59 -8.74 -4.27
C ALA A 167 -24.03 -9.24 -5.61
N ASP A 168 -22.71 -9.16 -5.80
CA ASP A 168 -22.01 -9.70 -6.96
C ASP A 168 -21.74 -11.21 -6.86
N GLY A 169 -22.15 -11.86 -5.76
CA GLY A 169 -22.03 -13.32 -5.53
C GLY A 169 -20.61 -13.78 -5.20
N LEU A 170 -19.74 -12.87 -4.77
CA LEU A 170 -18.34 -13.18 -4.46
C LEU A 170 -18.12 -13.37 -2.96
N THR A 171 -17.04 -14.11 -2.63
CA THR A 171 -16.58 -14.34 -1.26
C THR A 171 -15.29 -13.59 -1.01
N ILE A 172 -15.22 -12.92 0.14
CA ILE A 172 -14.00 -12.24 0.61
C ILE A 172 -13.05 -13.28 1.17
N GLN A 173 -11.76 -13.17 0.77
CA GLN A 173 -10.69 -14.12 1.13
C GLN A 173 -9.73 -13.57 2.20
N SER A 174 -9.82 -12.27 2.53
CA SER A 174 -8.94 -11.60 3.48
C SER A 174 -9.71 -10.71 4.46
N SER A 175 -9.05 -10.23 5.51
CA SER A 175 -9.54 -9.09 6.27
C SER A 175 -9.65 -7.85 5.38
N LEU A 176 -10.51 -6.89 5.79
CA LEU A 176 -10.66 -5.62 5.09
C LEU A 176 -9.39 -4.77 5.25
N GLU A 177 -8.98 -4.15 4.16
CA GLU A 177 -7.81 -3.29 4.08
C GLU A 177 -8.26 -1.83 3.91
N SER A 178 -7.67 -0.93 4.70
CA SER A 178 -7.82 0.52 4.53
C SER A 178 -6.59 1.10 3.89
N ALA A 179 -6.76 1.93 2.86
CA ALA A 179 -5.66 2.57 2.13
C ALA A 179 -5.82 4.09 2.13
N PHE A 180 -4.82 4.81 2.65
CA PHE A 180 -4.81 6.25 2.82
C PHE A 180 -3.75 6.89 1.94
N TYR A 181 -4.19 7.72 0.98
CA TYR A 181 -3.31 8.29 -0.08
C TYR A 181 -2.83 9.70 0.21
N ASN A 182 -3.40 10.37 1.19
CA ASN A 182 -3.16 11.78 1.45
C ASN A 182 -2.66 12.04 2.87
N PRO A 183 -1.84 13.09 3.06
CA PRO A 183 -1.38 13.46 4.40
C PRO A 183 -2.53 13.98 5.28
N PRO A 184 -2.38 13.89 6.62
CA PRO A 184 -3.45 14.23 7.57
C PRO A 184 -3.91 15.71 7.52
N PHE A 185 -3.08 16.62 7.05
CA PHE A 185 -3.43 18.05 6.91
C PHE A 185 -4.28 18.37 5.67
N MET A 186 -4.45 17.41 4.73
CA MET A 186 -5.33 17.62 3.58
C MET A 186 -6.79 17.71 4.02
N PRO A 187 -7.59 18.69 3.50
CA PRO A 187 -9.00 18.79 3.80
C PRO A 187 -9.74 17.47 3.57
N PRO A 188 -10.60 17.01 4.49
CA PRO A 188 -11.21 15.69 4.42
C PRO A 188 -11.96 15.39 3.12
N PHE A 189 -12.66 16.37 2.56
CA PHE A 189 -13.43 16.21 1.31
C PHE A 189 -12.54 16.02 0.06
N MET A 190 -11.25 16.38 0.13
CA MET A 190 -10.27 16.22 -0.94
C MET A 190 -9.46 14.91 -0.81
N ARG A 191 -9.59 14.21 0.31
CA ARG A 191 -8.84 12.98 0.55
C ARG A 191 -9.32 11.85 -0.34
N ARG A 192 -8.38 11.09 -0.88
CA ARG A 192 -8.62 9.78 -1.47
C ARG A 192 -8.34 8.72 -0.41
N ASN A 193 -9.37 7.99 -0.04
CA ASN A 193 -9.27 6.81 0.80
C ASN A 193 -9.90 5.64 0.05
N GLU A 194 -9.47 4.43 0.36
CA GLU A 194 -10.04 3.21 -0.20
C GLU A 194 -10.23 2.17 0.91
N ILE A 195 -11.33 1.43 0.82
CA ILE A 195 -11.52 0.16 1.51
C ILE A 195 -11.41 -0.92 0.46
N MET A 196 -10.66 -1.97 0.78
CA MET A 196 -10.37 -3.05 -0.14
C MET A 196 -10.54 -4.40 0.53
N ALA A 197 -10.90 -5.41 -0.27
CA ALA A 197 -10.92 -6.81 0.16
C ALA A 197 -10.47 -7.70 -0.98
N GLU A 198 -9.68 -8.71 -0.67
CA GLU A 198 -9.32 -9.74 -1.64
C GLU A 198 -10.53 -10.62 -1.93
N VAL A 199 -10.77 -10.87 -3.22
CA VAL A 199 -11.88 -11.70 -3.70
C VAL A 199 -11.36 -12.80 -4.62
N GLN A 200 -12.05 -13.93 -4.63
CA GLN A 200 -11.72 -15.04 -5.51
C GLN A 200 -12.42 -14.86 -6.86
N GLY A 201 -11.65 -14.42 -7.88
CA GLY A 201 -12.18 -14.26 -9.24
C GLY A 201 -12.99 -12.98 -9.44
N LEU A 202 -13.83 -12.99 -10.46
CA LEU A 202 -14.76 -11.93 -10.82
C LEU A 202 -16.20 -12.49 -10.86
N PRO A 203 -17.22 -11.62 -10.75
CA PRO A 203 -18.60 -12.04 -10.96
C PRO A 203 -18.78 -12.79 -12.28
N GLU A 204 -19.61 -13.81 -12.32
CA GLU A 204 -19.85 -14.60 -13.53
C GLU A 204 -20.29 -13.75 -14.74
N SER A 205 -21.10 -12.73 -14.48
CA SER A 205 -21.53 -11.77 -15.48
C SER A 205 -20.37 -11.03 -16.16
N LEU A 206 -19.31 -10.71 -15.42
CA LEU A 206 -18.11 -10.04 -15.92
C LEU A 206 -17.14 -11.03 -16.58
N ASN A 207 -17.00 -12.23 -16.04
CA ASN A 207 -16.19 -13.29 -16.67
C ASN A 207 -16.70 -13.64 -18.06
N ASN A 208 -18.01 -13.75 -18.23
CA ASN A 208 -18.65 -14.02 -19.53
C ASN A 208 -18.44 -12.87 -20.52
N ALA A 209 -18.47 -11.62 -20.07
CA ALA A 209 -18.22 -10.45 -20.91
C ALA A 209 -16.76 -10.37 -21.39
N LEU A 210 -15.80 -10.66 -20.52
CA LEU A 210 -14.36 -10.64 -20.86
C LEU A 210 -13.96 -11.79 -21.78
N SER A 211 -14.54 -12.98 -21.61
CA SER A 211 -14.27 -14.12 -22.49
C SER A 211 -14.78 -13.92 -23.91
N THR A 212 -15.89 -13.17 -24.10
CA THR A 212 -16.46 -12.87 -25.41
C THR A 212 -15.63 -11.82 -26.18
N THR A 213 -14.90 -10.97 -25.49
CA THR A 213 -14.06 -9.90 -26.10
C THR A 213 -12.70 -10.44 -26.54
N SER A 214 -12.19 -11.53 -25.93
CA SER A 214 -10.90 -12.16 -26.27
C SER A 214 -10.96 -13.09 -27.50
N SER A 215 -12.16 -13.36 -28.02
CA SER A 215 -12.40 -14.27 -29.18
C SER A 215 -12.62 -13.52 -30.50
N ARG A 216 -12.36 -12.24 -30.58
CA ARG A 216 -12.40 -11.43 -31.79
C ARG A 216 -11.01 -10.82 -32.05
#